data_2b02024b7be9c330a0ddcf9b7ba88109
#
_entry.id   2b02024b7be9c330a0ddcf9b7ba88109
#
_cell.length_a   1.000
_cell.length_b   1.000
_cell.length_c   1.000
_cell.angle_alpha   90.00
_cell.angle_beta   90.00
_cell.angle_gamma   90.00
#
_symmetry.space_group_name_H-M   'P 1'
#
loop_
_entity.id
_entity.type
_entity.pdbx_description
1 polymer ?
#
loop_
_entity_poly.entity_id
_entity_poly.type
_entity_poly.pdbx_seq_one_letter_code
_entity_poly.pdbx_strand_id
1 'polypeptide(L)'
;MIPALFGLGCILGGLLSPQCLGILLIYFALTVAYSLYVKKVVLLDVILLAGLYTIRIMAGSAAVGIWPSYWLLAFSMFLFLSLALVKRYSELVIMRSLEGKQAKARGYEMTDGELLATMGTASGYLAVLVLALYITSGTAQVLYGRHQLMWFLCPLLLYWISHIWLIAHRGRMHGDPLVFATKDPTSRVLIFLMLAIAVSAV
;
A
#
# COMPACT_ATOMS: atom_id res chain seq x y z
N MET A 1 -2.34 -2.97 26.84
CA MET A 1 -1.40 -2.25 25.95
C MET A 1 -2.10 -1.46 24.84
N ILE A 2 -3.05 -2.04 24.07
CA ILE A 2 -3.74 -1.34 22.95
C ILE A 2 -4.41 -0.02 23.37
N PRO A 3 -5.26 0.06 24.45
CA PRO A 3 -5.90 1.31 24.81
C PRO A 3 -4.93 2.39 25.28
N ALA A 4 -3.82 2.02 25.93
CA ALA A 4 -2.81 2.98 26.35
C ALA A 4 -2.06 3.60 25.15
N LEU A 5 -1.70 2.79 24.14
CA LEU A 5 -1.08 3.27 22.91
C LEU A 5 -2.03 4.15 22.10
N PHE A 6 -3.32 3.81 22.09
CA PHE A 6 -4.35 4.64 21.45
C PHE A 6 -4.52 5.98 22.16
N GLY A 7 -4.60 5.98 23.49
CA GLY A 7 -4.68 7.21 24.29
C GLY A 7 -3.46 8.13 24.06
N LEU A 8 -2.26 7.57 24.06
CA LEU A 8 -1.03 8.30 23.74
C LEU A 8 -1.09 8.89 22.31
N GLY A 9 -1.54 8.11 21.33
CA GLY A 9 -1.71 8.58 19.95
C GLY A 9 -2.70 9.74 19.83
N CYS A 10 -3.82 9.69 20.56
CA CYS A 10 -4.80 10.78 20.60
C CYS A 10 -4.24 12.06 21.25
N ILE A 11 -3.47 11.92 22.36
CA ILE A 11 -2.82 13.06 23.03
C ILE A 11 -1.80 13.71 22.08
N LEU A 12 -0.92 12.93 21.48
CA LEU A 12 0.08 13.42 20.52
C LEU A 12 -0.58 14.04 19.29
N GLY A 13 -1.62 13.40 18.72
CA GLY A 13 -2.36 13.92 17.58
C GLY A 13 -3.06 15.25 17.88
N GLY A 14 -3.63 15.40 19.07
CA GLY A 14 -4.25 16.64 19.52
C GLY A 14 -3.24 17.78 19.76
N LEU A 15 -2.05 17.45 20.24
CA LEU A 15 -0.95 18.42 20.43
C LEU A 15 -0.37 18.90 19.09
N LEU A 16 -0.36 18.05 18.05
CA LEU A 16 0.15 18.41 16.72
C LEU A 16 -0.84 19.28 15.95
N SER A 17 -2.07 18.80 15.73
CA SER A 17 -3.13 19.59 15.12
C SER A 17 -4.52 18.95 15.33
N PRO A 18 -5.61 19.76 15.40
CA PRO A 18 -6.99 19.23 15.46
C PRO A 18 -7.32 18.35 14.24
N GLN A 19 -6.76 18.69 13.08
CA GLN A 19 -6.96 17.93 11.83
C GLN A 19 -6.31 16.54 11.92
N CYS A 20 -5.09 16.44 12.46
CA CYS A 20 -4.41 15.18 12.70
C CYS A 20 -5.23 14.29 13.64
N LEU A 21 -5.75 14.84 14.74
CA LEU A 21 -6.60 14.11 15.67
C LEU A 21 -7.88 13.59 14.97
N GLY A 22 -8.54 14.42 14.17
CA GLY A 22 -9.75 14.03 13.41
C GLY A 22 -9.46 12.85 12.47
N ILE A 23 -8.36 12.89 11.71
CA ILE A 23 -7.97 11.81 10.81
C ILE A 23 -7.62 10.53 11.59
N LEU A 24 -6.95 10.63 12.74
CA LEU A 24 -6.64 9.48 13.59
C LEU A 24 -7.91 8.83 14.16
N LEU A 25 -8.92 9.60 14.55
CA LEU A 25 -10.19 9.07 15.02
C LEU A 25 -10.95 8.35 13.90
N ILE A 26 -10.99 8.94 12.69
CA ILE A 26 -11.57 8.30 11.49
C ILE A 26 -10.82 6.99 11.18
N TYR A 27 -9.50 7.01 11.18
CA TYR A 27 -8.67 5.83 10.97
C TYR A 27 -8.99 4.73 11.99
N PHE A 28 -9.12 5.09 13.25
CA PHE A 28 -9.47 4.13 14.32
C PHE A 28 -10.85 3.52 14.11
N ALA A 29 -11.88 4.37 13.85
CA ALA A 29 -13.23 3.90 13.58
C ALA A 29 -13.28 2.93 12.38
N LEU A 30 -12.61 3.27 11.28
CA LEU A 30 -12.51 2.40 10.10
C LEU A 30 -11.74 1.10 10.40
N THR A 31 -10.69 1.15 11.23
CA THR A 31 -9.93 -0.04 11.64
C THR A 31 -10.80 -0.99 12.49
N VAL A 32 -11.62 -0.45 13.39
CA VAL A 32 -12.58 -1.24 14.17
C VAL A 32 -13.65 -1.84 13.25
N ALA A 33 -14.26 -1.04 12.37
CA ALA A 33 -15.22 -1.52 11.39
C ALA A 33 -14.64 -2.62 10.49
N TYR A 34 -13.39 -2.45 10.02
CA TYR A 34 -12.66 -3.47 9.28
C TYR A 34 -12.52 -4.77 10.09
N SER A 35 -12.11 -4.67 11.35
CA SER A 35 -11.87 -5.85 12.20
C SER A 35 -13.14 -6.62 12.51
N LEU A 36 -14.27 -5.93 12.69
CA LEU A 36 -15.53 -6.56 13.09
C LEU A 36 -16.32 -7.11 11.89
N TYR A 37 -16.42 -6.36 10.82
CA TYR A 37 -17.35 -6.61 9.71
C TYR A 37 -16.67 -6.78 8.36
N VAL A 38 -15.88 -5.79 7.93
CA VAL A 38 -15.44 -5.65 6.53
C VAL A 38 -14.48 -6.75 6.10
N LYS A 39 -13.62 -7.23 6.97
CA LYS A 39 -12.65 -8.30 6.67
C LYS A 39 -13.27 -9.62 6.17
N LYS A 40 -14.61 -9.77 6.26
CA LYS A 40 -15.35 -10.95 5.79
C LYS A 40 -16.02 -10.73 4.43
N VAL A 41 -16.02 -9.50 3.94
CA VAL A 41 -16.67 -9.13 2.67
C VAL A 41 -15.62 -9.07 1.58
N VAL A 42 -15.77 -9.96 0.59
CA VAL A 42 -14.86 -10.08 -0.56
C VAL A 42 -14.73 -8.75 -1.28
N LEU A 43 -13.53 -8.40 -1.72
CA LEU A 43 -13.12 -7.14 -2.36
C LEU A 43 -13.18 -5.91 -1.46
N LEU A 44 -14.20 -5.76 -0.62
CA LEU A 44 -14.30 -4.62 0.28
C LEU A 44 -13.17 -4.63 1.33
N ASP A 45 -12.73 -5.83 1.73
CA ASP A 45 -11.61 -6.00 2.67
C ASP A 45 -10.30 -5.42 2.10
N VAL A 46 -9.96 -5.67 0.85
CA VAL A 46 -8.73 -5.17 0.23
C VAL A 46 -8.83 -3.67 -0.10
N ILE A 47 -10.00 -3.19 -0.55
CA ILE A 47 -10.22 -1.77 -0.84
C ILE A 47 -10.11 -0.94 0.45
N LEU A 48 -10.78 -1.38 1.52
CA LEU A 48 -10.69 -0.67 2.79
C LEU A 48 -9.28 -0.75 3.39
N LEU A 49 -8.59 -1.88 3.24
CA LEU A 49 -7.21 -2.02 3.69
C LEU A 49 -6.29 -1.03 2.96
N ALA A 50 -6.41 -0.89 1.64
CA ALA A 50 -5.68 0.11 0.86
C ALA A 50 -6.01 1.54 1.32
N GLY A 51 -7.30 1.83 1.55
CA GLY A 51 -7.75 3.10 2.10
C GLY A 51 -7.15 3.41 3.47
N LEU A 52 -7.08 2.44 4.36
CA LEU A 52 -6.45 2.60 5.68
C LEU A 52 -4.95 2.95 5.57
N TYR A 53 -4.21 2.38 4.63
CA TYR A 53 -2.82 2.78 4.38
C TYR A 53 -2.72 4.20 3.81
N THR A 54 -3.62 4.59 2.91
CA THR A 54 -3.69 5.95 2.36
C THR A 54 -4.04 6.98 3.44
N ILE A 55 -4.97 6.67 4.34
CA ILE A 55 -5.33 7.55 5.47
C ILE A 55 -4.13 7.79 6.41
N ARG A 56 -3.24 6.83 6.57
CA ARG A 56 -1.98 7.04 7.34
C ARG A 56 -1.09 8.12 6.72
N ILE A 57 -1.02 8.18 5.39
CA ILE A 57 -0.30 9.25 4.68
C ILE A 57 -0.97 10.60 4.96
N MET A 58 -2.31 10.65 4.90
CA MET A 58 -3.06 11.86 5.22
C MET A 58 -2.83 12.32 6.67
N ALA A 59 -2.80 11.37 7.62
CA ALA A 59 -2.52 11.68 9.03
C ALA A 59 -1.11 12.25 9.21
N GLY A 60 -0.10 11.66 8.56
CA GLY A 60 1.28 12.16 8.56
C GLY A 60 1.38 13.55 7.95
N SER A 61 0.71 13.80 6.84
CA SER A 61 0.65 15.11 6.19
C SER A 61 -0.02 16.18 7.07
N ALA A 62 -1.12 15.82 7.74
CA ALA A 62 -1.81 16.72 8.67
C ALA A 62 -0.96 17.04 9.91
N ALA A 63 -0.11 16.12 10.36
CA ALA A 63 0.80 16.34 11.49
C ALA A 63 1.88 17.39 11.17
N VAL A 64 2.31 17.48 9.90
CA VAL A 64 3.34 18.44 9.42
C VAL A 64 2.70 19.73 8.87
N GLY A 65 1.38 19.80 8.79
CA GLY A 65 0.65 20.95 8.21
C GLY A 65 0.75 21.07 6.69
N ILE A 66 1.16 20.01 5.98
CA ILE A 66 1.28 19.98 4.53
C ILE A 66 0.22 19.06 3.95
N TRP A 67 -0.67 19.57 3.08
CA TRP A 67 -1.68 18.74 2.43
C TRP A 67 -1.05 17.82 1.38
N PRO A 68 -1.40 16.52 1.36
CA PRO A 68 -0.88 15.60 0.37
C PRO A 68 -1.47 15.93 -1.00
N SER A 69 -0.65 15.83 -2.05
CA SER A 69 -1.14 16.00 -3.41
C SER A 69 -2.13 14.90 -3.80
N TYR A 70 -3.09 15.22 -4.66
CA TYR A 70 -4.01 14.20 -5.20
C TYR A 70 -3.28 13.07 -5.92
N TRP A 71 -2.14 13.38 -6.55
CA TRP A 71 -1.27 12.39 -7.18
C TRP A 71 -0.71 11.39 -6.19
N LEU A 72 -0.25 11.85 -5.03
CA LEU A 72 0.26 10.98 -3.96
C LEU A 72 -0.84 10.09 -3.40
N LEU A 73 -2.05 10.63 -3.22
CA LEU A 73 -3.18 9.85 -2.74
C LEU A 73 -3.63 8.79 -3.74
N ALA A 74 -3.72 9.13 -5.03
CA ALA A 74 -4.05 8.18 -6.09
C ALA A 74 -2.98 7.09 -6.23
N PHE A 75 -1.70 7.49 -6.27
CA PHE A 75 -0.57 6.58 -6.30
C PHE A 75 -0.61 5.59 -5.12
N SER A 76 -0.77 6.10 -3.90
CA SER A 76 -0.79 5.28 -2.69
C SER A 76 -1.98 4.32 -2.69
N MET A 77 -3.16 4.78 -3.10
CA MET A 77 -4.35 3.95 -3.16
C MET A 77 -4.16 2.75 -4.10
N PHE A 78 -3.66 2.97 -5.32
CA PHE A 78 -3.41 1.90 -6.28
C PHE A 78 -2.27 0.98 -5.84
N LEU A 79 -1.19 1.52 -5.29
CA LEU A 79 -0.07 0.72 -4.80
C LEU A 79 -0.49 -0.17 -3.63
N PHE A 80 -1.15 0.39 -2.62
CA PHE A 80 -1.59 -0.38 -1.47
C PHE A 80 -2.71 -1.35 -1.80
N LEU A 81 -3.58 -1.05 -2.80
CA LEU A 81 -4.54 -2.00 -3.32
C LEU A 81 -3.84 -3.21 -3.95
N SER A 82 -2.81 -2.97 -4.77
CA SER A 82 -1.99 -4.06 -5.32
C SER A 82 -1.40 -4.94 -4.22
N LEU A 83 -0.78 -4.33 -3.19
CA LEU A 83 -0.18 -5.07 -2.08
C LEU A 83 -1.22 -5.82 -1.23
N ALA A 84 -2.41 -5.24 -1.01
CA ALA A 84 -3.50 -5.91 -0.32
C ALA A 84 -4.00 -7.15 -1.10
N LEU A 85 -4.10 -7.03 -2.43
CA LEU A 85 -4.45 -8.14 -3.32
C LEU A 85 -3.35 -9.20 -3.36
N VAL A 86 -2.06 -8.83 -3.40
CA VAL A 86 -0.93 -9.77 -3.24
C VAL A 86 -1.09 -10.60 -1.96
N LYS A 87 -1.44 -9.96 -0.85
CA LYS A 87 -1.64 -10.67 0.42
C LYS A 87 -2.74 -11.71 0.32
N ARG A 88 -3.90 -11.37 -0.25
CA ARG A 88 -5.01 -12.31 -0.45
C ARG A 88 -4.64 -13.44 -1.39
N TYR A 89 -4.01 -13.10 -2.50
CA TYR A 89 -3.52 -14.08 -3.46
C TYR A 89 -2.55 -15.07 -2.80
N SER A 90 -1.57 -14.59 -2.04
CA SER A 90 -0.61 -15.44 -1.34
C SER A 90 -1.27 -16.37 -0.30
N GLU A 91 -2.28 -15.88 0.43
CA GLU A 91 -3.08 -16.70 1.34
C GLU A 91 -3.77 -17.85 0.59
N LEU A 92 -4.35 -17.61 -0.60
CA LEU A 92 -4.97 -18.65 -1.43
C LEU A 92 -3.94 -19.66 -1.98
N VAL A 93 -2.78 -19.18 -2.45
CA VAL A 93 -1.71 -20.06 -2.97
C VAL A 93 -1.21 -21.00 -1.87
N ILE A 94 -0.99 -20.49 -0.65
CA ILE A 94 -0.57 -21.32 0.49
C ILE A 94 -1.64 -22.34 0.85
N MET A 95 -2.91 -21.95 0.89
CA MET A 95 -4.03 -22.87 1.17
C MET A 95 -4.13 -23.99 0.14
N ARG A 96 -3.90 -23.67 -1.14
CA ARG A 96 -3.88 -24.68 -2.22
C ARG A 96 -2.79 -25.72 -2.02
N SER A 97 -1.65 -25.34 -1.42
CA SER A 97 -0.53 -26.25 -1.16
C SER A 97 -0.73 -27.17 0.06
N LEU A 98 -1.65 -26.81 0.98
CA LEU A 98 -1.91 -27.52 2.23
C LEU A 98 -2.98 -28.61 2.16
N GLU A 99 -3.31 -29.11 0.96
CA GLU A 99 -4.26 -30.19 0.65
C GLU A 99 -5.77 -29.91 0.79
N GLY A 100 -6.42 -29.81 -0.38
CA GLY A 100 -7.69 -30.47 -0.74
C GLY A 100 -8.97 -30.22 0.04
N LYS A 101 -8.99 -29.44 1.09
CA LYS A 101 -10.23 -29.03 1.77
C LYS A 101 -10.58 -27.61 1.41
N GLN A 102 -11.88 -27.38 1.10
CA GLN A 102 -12.49 -26.07 0.84
C GLN A 102 -12.21 -25.06 1.97
N ALA A 103 -10.98 -24.62 2.07
CA ALA A 103 -10.59 -23.60 3.01
C ALA A 103 -10.96 -22.23 2.41
N LYS A 104 -12.02 -21.62 2.91
CA LYS A 104 -12.41 -20.25 2.58
C LYS A 104 -11.52 -19.28 3.35
N ALA A 105 -10.60 -18.61 2.65
CA ALA A 105 -9.88 -17.47 3.21
C ALA A 105 -10.77 -16.24 3.17
N ARG A 106 -11.39 -15.89 4.27
CA ARG A 106 -12.17 -14.64 4.41
C ARG A 106 -13.24 -14.44 3.33
N GLY A 107 -13.86 -15.53 2.85
CA GLY A 107 -14.90 -15.50 1.83
C GLY A 107 -14.40 -15.69 0.41
N TYR A 108 -13.09 -15.63 0.15
CA TYR A 108 -12.52 -15.92 -1.17
C TYR A 108 -12.48 -17.43 -1.45
N GLU A 109 -12.72 -17.77 -2.71
CA GLU A 109 -12.64 -19.14 -3.23
C GLU A 109 -11.30 -19.35 -3.97
N MET A 110 -10.90 -20.62 -4.12
CA MET A 110 -9.66 -20.96 -4.84
C MET A 110 -9.67 -20.51 -6.30
N THR A 111 -10.86 -20.41 -6.89
CA THR A 111 -11.11 -19.94 -8.26
C THR A 111 -10.87 -18.45 -8.42
N ASP A 112 -10.94 -17.66 -7.33
CA ASP A 112 -10.74 -16.21 -7.38
C ASP A 112 -9.27 -15.81 -7.59
N GLY A 113 -8.34 -16.76 -7.48
CA GLY A 113 -6.91 -16.49 -7.57
C GLY A 113 -6.48 -15.75 -8.83
N GLU A 114 -6.98 -16.17 -10.01
CA GLU A 114 -6.65 -15.52 -11.29
C GLU A 114 -7.20 -14.10 -11.38
N LEU A 115 -8.41 -13.89 -10.87
CA LEU A 115 -9.04 -12.57 -10.82
C LEU A 115 -8.25 -11.62 -9.88
N LEU A 116 -7.88 -12.11 -8.69
CA LEU A 116 -7.09 -11.33 -7.73
C LEU A 116 -5.70 -10.96 -8.30
N ALA A 117 -5.05 -11.90 -9.02
CA ALA A 117 -3.77 -11.63 -9.67
C ALA A 117 -3.91 -10.58 -10.77
N THR A 118 -4.94 -10.67 -11.61
CA THR A 118 -5.21 -9.71 -12.68
C THR A 118 -5.51 -8.32 -12.12
N MET A 119 -6.44 -8.22 -11.17
CA MET A 119 -6.79 -6.94 -10.54
C MET A 119 -5.61 -6.32 -9.81
N GLY A 120 -4.81 -7.14 -9.13
CA GLY A 120 -3.71 -6.66 -8.33
C GLY A 120 -2.50 -6.22 -9.16
N THR A 121 -2.15 -6.93 -10.22
CA THR A 121 -1.11 -6.50 -11.16
C THR A 121 -1.54 -5.26 -11.92
N ALA A 122 -2.78 -5.19 -12.39
CA ALA A 122 -3.34 -3.99 -13.02
C ALA A 122 -3.27 -2.79 -12.07
N SER A 123 -3.69 -2.95 -10.81
CA SER A 123 -3.62 -1.88 -9.81
C SER A 123 -2.18 -1.41 -9.59
N GLY A 124 -1.21 -2.32 -9.49
CA GLY A 124 0.20 -1.97 -9.36
C GLY A 124 0.73 -1.18 -10.56
N TYR A 125 0.37 -1.58 -11.78
CA TYR A 125 0.79 -0.87 -12.99
C TYR A 125 0.08 0.48 -13.15
N LEU A 126 -1.15 0.63 -12.68
CA LEU A 126 -1.82 1.92 -12.56
C LEU A 126 -1.09 2.86 -11.58
N ALA A 127 -0.54 2.35 -10.49
CA ALA A 127 0.31 3.17 -9.62
C ALA A 127 1.54 3.72 -10.36
N VAL A 128 2.20 2.89 -11.21
CA VAL A 128 3.32 3.37 -12.05
C VAL A 128 2.85 4.43 -13.05
N LEU A 129 1.70 4.24 -13.67
CA LEU A 129 1.11 5.23 -14.59
C LEU A 129 0.83 6.56 -13.86
N VAL A 130 0.24 6.51 -12.67
CA VAL A 130 -0.02 7.72 -11.86
C VAL A 130 1.29 8.43 -11.51
N LEU A 131 2.35 7.68 -11.18
CA LEU A 131 3.68 8.23 -10.95
C LEU A 131 4.23 8.92 -12.21
N ALA A 132 4.13 8.29 -13.38
CA ALA A 132 4.57 8.86 -14.64
C ALA A 132 3.81 10.16 -14.99
N LEU A 133 2.50 10.18 -14.79
CA LEU A 133 1.68 11.38 -14.98
C LEU A 133 2.03 12.48 -13.97
N TYR A 134 2.34 12.11 -12.72
CA TYR A 134 2.82 13.08 -11.74
C TYR A 134 4.13 13.74 -12.17
N ILE A 135 5.10 12.97 -12.65
CA ILE A 135 6.41 13.47 -13.08
C ILE A 135 6.25 14.51 -14.21
N THR A 136 5.25 14.34 -15.10
CA THR A 136 4.96 15.29 -16.18
C THR A 136 4.12 16.49 -15.75
N SER A 137 3.57 16.47 -14.53
CA SER A 137 2.74 17.57 -14.04
C SER A 137 3.57 18.81 -13.69
N GLY A 138 2.97 19.99 -13.86
CA GLY A 138 3.61 21.26 -13.47
C GLY A 138 4.01 21.30 -11.99
N THR A 139 3.30 20.58 -11.13
CA THR A 139 3.64 20.48 -9.69
C THR A 139 5.00 19.83 -9.46
N ALA A 140 5.29 18.74 -10.17
CA ALA A 140 6.58 18.06 -10.04
C ALA A 140 7.73 18.92 -10.59
N GLN A 141 7.50 19.64 -11.70
CA GLN A 141 8.50 20.52 -12.30
C GLN A 141 8.89 21.69 -11.40
N VAL A 142 7.95 22.18 -10.59
CA VAL A 142 8.22 23.27 -9.62
C VAL A 142 8.92 22.75 -8.36
N LEU A 143 8.56 21.54 -7.89
CA LEU A 143 9.08 20.99 -6.64
C LEU A 143 10.46 20.37 -6.78
N TYR A 144 10.79 19.82 -7.95
CA TYR A 144 12.03 19.07 -8.15
C TYR A 144 12.91 19.77 -9.21
N GLY A 145 14.09 20.20 -8.79
CA GLY A 145 15.05 20.85 -9.67
C GLY A 145 15.52 19.95 -10.82
N ARG A 146 15.54 18.64 -10.61
CA ARG A 146 15.93 17.63 -11.60
C ARG A 146 14.82 16.60 -11.82
N HIS A 147 13.59 17.07 -12.05
CA HIS A 147 12.41 16.19 -12.24
C HIS A 147 12.62 15.09 -13.31
N GLN A 148 13.54 15.28 -14.27
CA GLN A 148 13.88 14.27 -15.28
C GLN A 148 14.46 12.98 -14.65
N LEU A 149 15.17 13.08 -13.52
CA LEU A 149 15.70 11.90 -12.82
C LEU A 149 14.60 11.02 -12.25
N MET A 150 13.45 11.59 -11.94
CA MET A 150 12.30 10.83 -11.40
C MET A 150 11.75 9.80 -12.41
N TRP A 151 12.02 9.96 -13.73
CA TRP A 151 11.61 8.96 -14.71
C TRP A 151 12.22 7.57 -14.46
N PHE A 152 13.41 7.51 -13.85
CA PHE A 152 14.02 6.23 -13.46
C PHE A 152 13.24 5.51 -12.35
N LEU A 153 12.37 6.21 -11.60
CA LEU A 153 11.51 5.57 -10.59
C LEU A 153 10.46 4.65 -11.24
N CYS A 154 9.97 5.00 -12.44
CA CYS A 154 8.94 4.22 -13.11
C CYS A 154 9.40 2.78 -13.44
N PRO A 155 10.54 2.54 -14.12
CA PRO A 155 10.99 1.19 -14.39
C PRO A 155 11.41 0.43 -13.12
N LEU A 156 11.97 1.10 -12.11
CA LEU A 156 12.32 0.47 -10.84
C LEU A 156 11.06 0.02 -10.09
N LEU A 157 10.05 0.85 -10.04
CA LEU A 157 8.79 0.52 -9.39
C LEU A 157 8.04 -0.58 -10.16
N LEU A 158 8.04 -0.51 -11.50
CA LEU A 158 7.46 -1.54 -12.36
C LEU A 158 8.12 -2.91 -12.10
N TYR A 159 9.45 -2.94 -12.05
CA TYR A 159 10.19 -4.14 -11.74
C TYR A 159 9.88 -4.65 -10.33
N TRP A 160 9.84 -3.76 -9.32
CA TRP A 160 9.54 -4.14 -7.94
C TRP A 160 8.14 -4.76 -7.80
N ILE A 161 7.12 -4.15 -8.39
CA ILE A 161 5.74 -4.69 -8.38
C ILE A 161 5.69 -6.06 -9.06
N SER A 162 6.31 -6.18 -10.24
CA SER A 162 6.37 -7.45 -10.97
C SER A 162 7.10 -8.54 -10.18
N HIS A 163 8.19 -8.18 -9.49
CA HIS A 163 8.94 -9.06 -8.62
C HIS A 163 8.10 -9.58 -7.44
N ILE A 164 7.39 -8.69 -6.76
CA ILE A 164 6.49 -9.05 -5.65
C ILE A 164 5.41 -10.03 -6.12
N TRP A 165 4.78 -9.76 -7.27
CA TRP A 165 3.77 -10.64 -7.84
C TRP A 165 4.34 -11.99 -8.28
N LEU A 166 5.53 -12.00 -8.85
CA LEU A 166 6.21 -13.24 -9.23
C LEU A 166 6.51 -14.13 -8.02
N ILE A 167 6.99 -13.54 -6.92
CA ILE A 167 7.25 -14.28 -5.67
C ILE A 167 5.95 -14.80 -5.05
N ALA A 168 4.88 -14.00 -5.06
CA ALA A 168 3.57 -14.42 -4.59
C ALA A 168 3.04 -15.60 -5.43
N HIS A 169 3.17 -15.51 -6.76
CA HIS A 169 2.75 -16.59 -7.68
C HIS A 169 3.52 -17.89 -7.44
N ARG A 170 4.80 -17.80 -7.10
CA ARG A 170 5.65 -18.96 -6.78
C ARG A 170 5.39 -19.54 -5.38
N GLY A 171 4.42 -19.01 -4.62
CA GLY A 171 4.11 -19.46 -3.26
C GLY A 171 5.21 -19.21 -2.23
N ARG A 172 6.15 -18.31 -2.54
CA ARG A 172 7.30 -17.99 -1.66
C ARG A 172 7.04 -16.79 -0.76
N MET A 173 5.89 -16.16 -0.87
CA MET A 173 5.52 -15.02 -0.02
C MET A 173 4.78 -15.53 1.22
N HIS A 174 5.36 -15.30 2.39
CA HIS A 174 4.77 -15.66 3.67
C HIS A 174 4.46 -14.38 4.46
N GLY A 175 3.21 -14.22 4.86
CA GLY A 175 2.78 -13.10 5.70
C GLY A 175 2.45 -11.82 4.95
N ASP A 176 2.84 -10.69 5.53
CA ASP A 176 2.52 -9.36 4.99
C ASP A 176 3.52 -8.94 3.90
N PRO A 177 3.07 -8.48 2.72
CA PRO A 177 3.94 -8.04 1.63
C PRO A 177 4.90 -6.90 2.02
N LEU A 178 4.49 -6.00 2.90
CA LEU A 178 5.35 -4.91 3.38
C LEU A 178 6.48 -5.45 4.27
N VAL A 179 6.17 -6.41 5.16
CA VAL A 179 7.19 -7.07 5.98
C VAL A 179 8.12 -7.92 5.11
N PHE A 180 7.58 -8.57 4.08
CA PHE A 180 8.39 -9.30 3.11
C PHE A 180 9.37 -8.37 2.39
N ALA A 181 8.92 -7.21 1.91
CA ALA A 181 9.76 -6.24 1.21
C ALA A 181 10.95 -5.74 2.06
N THR A 182 10.80 -5.68 3.39
CA THR A 182 11.92 -5.32 4.28
C THR A 182 12.96 -6.44 4.44
N LYS A 183 12.61 -7.68 4.17
CA LYS A 183 13.49 -8.85 4.30
C LYS A 183 14.10 -9.28 2.98
N ASP A 184 13.39 -9.09 1.88
CA ASP A 184 13.85 -9.46 0.54
C ASP A 184 15.00 -8.56 0.07
N PRO A 185 16.17 -9.14 -0.30
CA PRO A 185 17.34 -8.36 -0.69
C PRO A 185 17.10 -7.53 -1.95
N THR A 186 16.36 -8.06 -2.92
CA THR A 186 16.01 -7.34 -4.15
C THR A 186 15.16 -6.12 -3.86
N SER A 187 14.12 -6.28 -3.02
CA SER A 187 13.25 -5.17 -2.61
C SER A 187 14.03 -4.08 -1.87
N ARG A 188 14.94 -4.46 -0.98
CA ARG A 188 15.78 -3.49 -0.24
C ARG A 188 16.66 -2.67 -1.19
N VAL A 189 17.32 -3.32 -2.14
CA VAL A 189 18.17 -2.62 -3.12
C VAL A 189 17.33 -1.67 -3.97
N LEU A 190 16.18 -2.10 -4.46
CA LEU A 190 15.30 -1.26 -5.27
C LEU A 190 14.74 -0.07 -4.50
N ILE A 191 14.30 -0.27 -3.25
CA ILE A 191 13.80 0.80 -2.39
C ILE A 191 14.93 1.82 -2.13
N PHE A 192 16.15 1.34 -1.83
CA PHE A 192 17.30 2.22 -1.63
C PHE A 192 17.61 3.05 -2.88
N LEU A 193 17.63 2.42 -4.07
CA LEU A 193 17.85 3.12 -5.35
C LEU A 193 16.75 4.15 -5.62
N MET A 194 15.47 3.80 -5.40
CA MET A 194 14.37 4.74 -5.58
C MET A 194 14.48 5.94 -4.63
N LEU A 195 14.85 5.71 -3.37
CA LEU A 195 15.08 6.78 -2.40
C LEU A 195 16.27 7.67 -2.81
N ALA A 196 17.38 7.08 -3.24
CA ALA A 196 18.54 7.83 -3.71
C ALA A 196 18.21 8.73 -4.91
N ILE A 197 17.43 8.22 -5.88
CA ILE A 197 16.96 9.00 -7.03
C ILE A 197 16.02 10.13 -6.58
N ALA A 198 15.06 9.84 -5.69
CA ALA A 198 14.12 10.85 -5.19
C ALA A 198 14.84 12.00 -4.47
N VAL A 199 15.84 11.68 -3.62
CA VAL A 199 16.66 12.68 -2.93
C VAL A 199 17.53 13.48 -3.89
N SER A 200 18.10 12.85 -4.92
CA SER A 200 18.94 13.54 -5.92
C SER A 200 18.14 14.40 -6.91
N ALA A 201 16.83 14.23 -6.96
CA ALA A 201 15.93 15.02 -7.80
C ALA A 201 15.50 16.35 -7.16
N VAL A 202 15.57 16.44 -5.81
CA VAL A 202 15.31 17.67 -5.04
C VAL A 202 16.45 18.67 -5.21
#